data_00188c50084cee3b52c90feafd3f286a
#
_entry.id   00188c50084cee3b52c90feafd3f286a
#
_cell.length_a   1.000
_cell.length_b   1.000
_cell.length_c   1.000
_cell.angle_alpha   90.00
_cell.angle_beta   90.00
_cell.angle_gamma   90.00
#
_symmetry.space_group_name_H-M   'P 1'
#
loop_
_entity.id
_entity.type
_entity.pdbx_description
1 polymer ?
#
loop_
_entity_poly.entity_id
_entity_poly.type
_entity_poly.pdbx_seq_one_letter_code
_entity_poly.pdbx_strand_id
1 'polypeptide(L)'
;ILPYNSIYKYTDLLKTEYPEGVFIRPNSPLKPFTGFSKPCIYSALDEINSLYKLEKFKPSELCVISGLKPVNPVEWRLWLVDTEVVTYAPYSWEEGDLPTTPSKSVIDLGLKVAELMECHDNALVADIVETPDGPKVVELNAVSTSGWYKGLDSLKLVESLANLF
;
A
#
# COMPACT_ATOMS: atom_id res chain seq x y z
N ILE A 1 6.23 -11.79 9.46
CA ILE A 1 4.91 -11.57 10.10
C ILE A 1 4.99 -12.13 11.52
N LEU A 2 4.57 -11.36 12.52
CA LEU A 2 4.60 -11.73 13.93
C LEU A 2 3.27 -11.36 14.61
N PRO A 3 2.80 -12.15 15.61
CA PRO A 3 1.76 -11.68 16.53
C PRO A 3 2.25 -10.44 17.29
N TYR A 4 1.36 -9.48 17.54
CA TYR A 4 1.69 -8.26 18.27
C TYR A 4 2.42 -8.55 19.59
N ASN A 5 1.86 -9.43 20.41
CA ASN A 5 2.46 -9.79 21.70
C ASN A 5 3.83 -10.49 21.64
N SER A 6 4.26 -10.87 20.44
CA SER A 6 5.57 -11.50 20.21
C SER A 6 6.62 -10.52 19.70
N ILE A 7 6.23 -9.32 19.23
CA ILE A 7 7.18 -8.35 18.64
C ILE A 7 8.29 -8.00 19.62
N TYR A 8 7.97 -7.84 20.91
CA TYR A 8 8.95 -7.54 21.96
C TYR A 8 10.08 -8.56 22.07
N LYS A 9 9.80 -9.83 21.77
CA LYS A 9 10.82 -10.90 21.85
C LYS A 9 11.85 -10.80 20.74
N TYR A 10 11.54 -10.09 19.67
CA TYR A 10 12.37 -9.96 18.48
C TYR A 10 12.91 -8.55 18.27
N THR A 11 12.79 -7.68 19.29
CA THR A 11 13.17 -6.25 19.18
C THR A 11 14.61 -6.07 18.76
N ASP A 12 15.56 -6.80 19.36
CA ASP A 12 16.99 -6.68 19.04
C ASP A 12 17.29 -7.18 17.63
N LEU A 13 16.64 -8.27 17.20
CA LEU A 13 16.73 -8.75 15.82
C LEU A 13 16.19 -7.72 14.84
N LEU A 14 14.98 -7.20 15.09
CA LEU A 14 14.34 -6.21 14.23
C LEU A 14 15.13 -4.90 14.14
N LYS A 15 15.78 -4.49 15.24
CA LYS A 15 16.69 -3.33 15.26
C LYS A 15 17.90 -3.56 14.37
N THR A 16 18.46 -4.77 14.39
CA THR A 16 19.62 -5.13 13.57
C THR A 16 19.25 -5.27 12.10
N GLU A 17 18.12 -5.91 11.80
CA GLU A 17 17.63 -6.12 10.43
C GLU A 17 17.13 -4.83 9.76
N TYR A 18 16.58 -3.88 10.55
CA TYR A 18 15.95 -2.66 10.07
C TYR A 18 16.51 -1.42 10.77
N PRO A 19 17.80 -1.10 10.59
CA PRO A 19 18.46 0.02 11.28
C PRO A 19 17.89 1.39 10.89
N GLU A 20 17.39 1.53 9.67
CA GLU A 20 16.82 2.78 9.12
C GLU A 20 15.38 3.04 9.59
N GLY A 21 14.78 2.09 10.30
CA GLY A 21 13.41 2.18 10.78
C GLY A 21 12.51 1.07 10.27
N VAL A 22 11.27 1.08 10.73
CA VAL A 22 10.29 0.03 10.45
C VAL A 22 8.95 0.60 9.97
N PHE A 23 8.31 -0.14 9.08
CA PHE A 23 6.90 -0.02 8.77
C PHE A 23 6.15 -1.19 9.40
N ILE A 24 5.04 -0.90 10.09
CA ILE A 24 4.19 -1.92 10.72
C ILE A 24 2.75 -1.72 10.26
N ARG A 25 2.11 -2.81 9.85
CA ARG A 25 0.68 -2.84 9.53
C ARG A 25 0.01 -4.12 10.04
N PRO A 26 -1.32 -4.12 10.25
CA PRO A 26 -2.03 -5.36 10.53
C PRO A 26 -1.98 -6.30 9.31
N ASN A 27 -1.91 -7.60 9.58
CA ASN A 27 -2.06 -8.64 8.56
C ASN A 27 -3.51 -9.15 8.54
N SER A 28 -4.45 -8.23 8.49
CA SER A 28 -5.88 -8.50 8.53
C SER A 28 -6.60 -7.66 7.49
N PRO A 29 -7.55 -8.24 6.73
CA PRO A 29 -8.38 -7.45 5.81
C PRO A 29 -9.28 -6.44 6.54
N LEU A 30 -9.54 -6.65 7.83
CA LEU A 30 -10.33 -5.72 8.66
C LEU A 30 -9.55 -4.46 9.03
N LYS A 31 -8.23 -4.43 8.82
CA LYS A 31 -7.34 -3.28 9.08
C LYS A 31 -7.66 -2.60 10.43
N PRO A 32 -7.53 -3.30 11.58
CA PRO A 32 -7.91 -2.78 12.90
C PRO A 32 -7.15 -1.50 13.28
N PHE A 33 -6.03 -1.24 12.64
CA PHE A 33 -5.32 0.04 12.66
C PHE A 33 -4.68 0.33 11.30
N THR A 34 -4.42 1.60 11.01
CA THR A 34 -3.69 2.02 9.81
C THR A 34 -2.21 1.71 9.97
N GLY A 35 -1.58 1.18 8.92
CA GLY A 35 -0.13 0.99 8.90
C GLY A 35 0.61 2.31 9.14
N PHE A 36 1.74 2.24 9.82
CA PHE A 36 2.55 3.40 10.15
C PHE A 36 4.05 3.09 10.06
N SER A 37 4.84 4.12 9.87
CA SER A 37 6.31 4.07 9.86
C SER A 37 6.91 4.78 11.08
N LYS A 38 8.00 4.26 11.58
CA LYS A 38 8.78 4.86 12.68
C LYS A 38 10.28 4.71 12.43
N PRO A 39 11.09 5.67 12.88
CA PRO A 39 12.54 5.66 12.65
C PRO A 39 13.28 4.54 13.40
N CYS A 40 12.63 3.87 14.33
CA CYS A 40 13.18 2.70 15.00
C CYS A 40 12.08 1.79 15.57
N ILE A 41 12.43 0.55 15.86
CA ILE A 41 11.47 -0.42 16.41
C ILE A 41 10.92 -0.02 17.78
N TYR A 42 11.68 0.67 18.62
CA TYR A 42 11.20 1.09 19.94
C TYR A 42 10.07 2.11 19.85
N SER A 43 10.21 3.15 19.01
CA SER A 43 9.13 4.11 18.79
C SER A 43 7.92 3.48 18.11
N ALA A 44 8.12 2.43 17.32
CA ALA A 44 7.02 1.65 16.76
C ALA A 44 6.28 0.83 17.83
N LEU A 45 6.99 0.27 18.79
CA LEU A 45 6.38 -0.41 19.93
C LEU A 45 5.57 0.53 20.81
N ASP A 46 6.04 1.76 21.04
CA ASP A 46 5.29 2.76 21.80
C ASP A 46 3.96 3.13 21.10
N GLU A 47 4.01 3.31 19.78
CA GLU A 47 2.82 3.59 18.98
C GLU A 47 1.83 2.43 19.03
N ILE A 48 2.30 1.20 18.77
CA ILE A 48 1.41 0.03 18.73
C ILE A 48 0.82 -0.27 20.11
N ASN A 49 1.56 0.01 21.20
CA ASN A 49 1.04 -0.07 22.56
C ASN A 49 -0.06 0.96 22.83
N SER A 50 0.09 2.16 22.29
CA SER A 50 -0.93 3.19 22.39
C SER A 50 -2.21 2.77 21.67
N LEU A 51 -2.09 2.22 20.47
CA LEU A 51 -3.20 1.65 19.71
C LEU A 51 -3.86 0.46 20.43
N TYR A 52 -3.07 -0.40 21.06
CA TYR A 52 -3.57 -1.52 21.85
C TYR A 52 -4.40 -1.05 23.07
N LYS A 53 -3.90 -0.03 23.81
CA LYS A 53 -4.62 0.57 24.94
C LYS A 53 -5.97 1.20 24.54
N LEU A 54 -6.13 1.59 23.27
CA LEU A 54 -7.39 2.05 22.70
C LEU A 54 -8.30 0.91 22.22
N GLU A 55 -7.97 -0.33 22.55
CA GLU A 55 -8.72 -1.55 22.18
C GLU A 55 -8.93 -1.71 20.65
N LYS A 56 -8.01 -1.16 19.85
CA LYS A 56 -8.10 -1.22 18.39
C LYS A 56 -7.89 -2.62 17.83
N PHE A 57 -7.17 -3.50 18.58
CA PHE A 57 -6.86 -4.86 18.14
C PHE A 57 -6.50 -5.79 19.30
N LYS A 58 -6.44 -7.10 19.01
CA LYS A 58 -6.11 -8.13 20.01
C LYS A 58 -4.61 -8.40 20.10
N PRO A 59 -4.07 -8.89 21.26
CA PRO A 59 -2.66 -9.25 21.39
C PRO A 59 -2.16 -10.31 20.40
N SER A 60 -3.07 -11.19 19.95
CA SER A 60 -2.78 -12.24 18.95
C SER A 60 -2.88 -11.76 17.51
N GLU A 61 -3.27 -10.50 17.27
CA GLU A 61 -3.34 -9.96 15.92
C GLU A 61 -1.97 -10.04 15.23
N LEU A 62 -1.97 -10.52 14.00
CA LEU A 62 -0.75 -10.62 13.22
C LEU A 62 -0.39 -9.26 12.63
N CYS A 63 0.87 -8.89 12.77
CA CYS A 63 1.44 -7.69 12.17
C CYS A 63 2.48 -8.05 11.12
N VAL A 64 2.42 -7.39 9.98
CA VAL A 64 3.52 -7.34 9.01
C VAL A 64 4.50 -6.27 9.48
N ILE A 65 5.78 -6.61 9.56
CA ILE A 65 6.86 -5.69 9.90
C ILE A 65 7.86 -5.76 8.75
N SER A 66 8.25 -4.60 8.25
CA SER A 66 9.28 -4.46 7.22
C SER A 66 10.19 -3.28 7.53
N GLY A 67 11.40 -3.30 6.98
CA GLY A 67 12.28 -2.13 7.01
C GLY A 67 11.72 -0.99 6.18
N LEU A 68 12.00 0.24 6.59
CA LEU A 68 11.72 1.42 5.77
C LEU A 68 12.55 1.35 4.48
N LYS A 69 11.93 1.80 3.42
CA LYS A 69 12.58 1.98 2.12
C LYS A 69 12.39 3.44 1.69
N PRO A 70 13.40 4.05 1.09
CA PRO A 70 13.20 5.36 0.47
C PRO A 70 12.19 5.19 -0.67
N VAL A 71 11.12 5.95 -0.60
CA VAL A 71 10.07 5.98 -1.60
C VAL A 71 9.79 7.43 -1.99
N ASN A 72 9.36 7.64 -3.23
CA ASN A 72 8.81 8.93 -3.62
C ASN A 72 7.53 9.19 -2.79
N PRO A 73 7.30 10.40 -2.27
CA PRO A 73 6.09 10.73 -1.53
C PRO A 73 4.82 10.66 -2.39
N VAL A 74 4.97 10.68 -3.71
CA VAL A 74 3.85 10.49 -4.64
C VAL A 74 3.61 9.00 -4.87
N GLU A 75 2.41 8.57 -4.58
CA GLU A 75 1.88 7.25 -4.88
C GLU A 75 0.91 7.36 -6.06
N TRP A 76 1.00 6.41 -6.97
CA TRP A 76 0.13 6.32 -8.13
C TRP A 76 -0.92 5.24 -7.91
N ARG A 77 -2.19 5.62 -7.88
CA ARG A 77 -3.29 4.68 -7.93
C ARG A 77 -3.68 4.43 -9.37
N LEU A 78 -3.56 3.18 -9.81
CA LEU A 78 -3.92 2.73 -11.16
C LEU A 78 -5.16 1.86 -11.08
N TRP A 79 -6.16 2.14 -11.90
CA TRP A 79 -7.32 1.28 -12.10
C TRP A 79 -7.06 0.40 -13.31
N LEU A 80 -7.05 -0.90 -13.06
CA LEU A 80 -6.75 -1.95 -14.01
C LEU A 80 -8.05 -2.69 -14.34
N VAL A 81 -8.37 -2.81 -15.63
CA VAL A 81 -9.54 -3.57 -16.11
C VAL A 81 -9.06 -4.46 -17.24
N ASP A 82 -9.35 -5.75 -17.15
CA ASP A 82 -8.72 -6.79 -17.95
C ASP A 82 -7.18 -6.68 -17.86
N THR A 83 -6.50 -6.57 -18.98
CA THR A 83 -5.04 -6.42 -19.03
C THR A 83 -4.58 -4.97 -19.26
N GLU A 84 -5.45 -3.98 -19.03
CA GLU A 84 -5.18 -2.59 -19.33
C GLU A 84 -5.11 -1.70 -18.08
N VAL A 85 -4.26 -0.67 -18.12
CA VAL A 85 -4.33 0.49 -17.23
C VAL A 85 -5.33 1.49 -17.81
N VAL A 86 -6.56 1.46 -17.30
CA VAL A 86 -7.66 2.27 -17.81
C VAL A 86 -7.49 3.74 -17.44
N THR A 87 -7.17 3.99 -16.20
CA THR A 87 -6.97 5.35 -15.68
C THR A 87 -6.06 5.33 -14.47
N TYR A 88 -5.61 6.50 -14.05
CA TYR A 88 -4.73 6.65 -12.89
C TYR A 88 -4.97 7.99 -12.20
N ALA A 89 -4.57 8.07 -10.94
CA ALA A 89 -4.51 9.32 -10.19
C ALA A 89 -3.33 9.31 -9.22
N PRO A 90 -2.62 10.43 -9.08
CA PRO A 90 -1.61 10.57 -8.05
C PRO A 90 -2.25 10.93 -6.72
N TYR A 91 -1.62 10.54 -5.62
CA TYR A 91 -1.82 11.14 -4.32
C TYR A 91 -0.50 11.21 -3.55
N SER A 92 -0.43 12.09 -2.58
CA SER A 92 0.75 12.24 -1.74
C SER A 92 0.33 12.46 -0.30
N TRP A 93 1.17 11.99 0.62
CA TRP A 93 1.08 12.33 2.04
C TRP A 93 1.84 13.61 2.40
N GLU A 94 2.51 14.23 1.43
CA GLU A 94 3.15 15.54 1.56
C GLU A 94 2.33 16.61 0.83
N GLU A 95 2.36 17.83 1.36
CA GLU A 95 1.73 18.98 0.69
C GLU A 95 2.53 19.38 -0.54
N GLY A 96 1.86 19.72 -1.62
CA GLY A 96 2.48 20.20 -2.85
C GLY A 96 1.69 19.92 -4.11
N ASP A 97 2.20 20.36 -5.22
CA ASP A 97 1.63 20.08 -6.54
C ASP A 97 1.93 18.63 -6.92
N LEU A 98 0.88 17.90 -7.27
CA LEU A 98 0.99 16.53 -7.71
C LEU A 98 1.28 16.46 -9.22
N PRO A 99 2.15 15.55 -9.67
CA PRO A 99 2.33 15.29 -11.09
C PRO A 99 1.01 14.78 -11.70
N THR A 100 0.80 15.07 -12.96
CA THR A 100 -0.45 14.69 -13.67
C THR A 100 -0.33 13.37 -14.43
N THR A 101 0.88 12.86 -14.60
CA THR A 101 1.15 11.68 -15.43
C THR A 101 2.22 10.81 -14.77
N PRO A 102 1.99 9.52 -14.58
CA PRO A 102 2.98 8.59 -14.08
C PRO A 102 4.12 8.37 -15.09
N SER A 103 5.26 7.96 -14.59
CA SER A 103 6.35 7.53 -15.46
C SER A 103 5.96 6.27 -16.27
N LYS A 104 6.65 6.08 -17.39
CA LYS A 104 6.44 4.86 -18.21
C LYS A 104 6.66 3.59 -17.39
N SER A 105 7.64 3.55 -16.50
CA SER A 105 7.93 2.39 -15.67
C SER A 105 6.81 2.05 -14.68
N VAL A 106 6.09 3.05 -14.18
CA VAL A 106 4.90 2.85 -13.33
C VAL A 106 3.77 2.21 -14.14
N ILE A 107 3.52 2.71 -15.36
CA ILE A 107 2.52 2.11 -16.27
C ILE A 107 2.91 0.68 -16.65
N ASP A 108 4.16 0.44 -17.03
CA ASP A 108 4.64 -0.89 -17.40
C ASP A 108 4.48 -1.90 -16.24
N LEU A 109 4.70 -1.46 -14.99
CA LEU A 109 4.46 -2.29 -13.82
C LEU A 109 2.96 -2.55 -13.62
N GLY A 110 2.11 -1.54 -13.81
CA GLY A 110 0.65 -1.69 -13.76
C GLY A 110 0.12 -2.71 -14.77
N LEU A 111 0.57 -2.62 -16.02
CA LEU A 111 0.23 -3.60 -17.07
C LEU A 111 0.65 -5.01 -16.69
N LYS A 112 1.86 -5.17 -16.17
CA LYS A 112 2.35 -6.48 -15.70
C LYS A 112 1.51 -7.01 -14.53
N VAL A 113 1.04 -6.16 -13.62
CA VAL A 113 0.13 -6.56 -12.55
C VAL A 113 -1.21 -7.01 -13.11
N ALA A 114 -1.79 -6.27 -14.06
CA ALA A 114 -3.04 -6.62 -14.72
C ALA A 114 -2.96 -8.00 -15.39
N GLU A 115 -1.91 -8.23 -16.15
CA GLU A 115 -1.63 -9.50 -16.83
C GLU A 115 -1.49 -10.69 -15.83
N LEU A 116 -0.78 -10.49 -14.70
CA LEU A 116 -0.60 -11.53 -13.68
C LEU A 116 -1.89 -11.82 -12.91
N MET A 117 -2.80 -10.86 -12.80
CA MET A 117 -4.02 -10.97 -12.01
C MET A 117 -5.25 -11.34 -12.84
N GLU A 118 -5.16 -11.36 -14.17
CA GLU A 118 -6.27 -11.65 -15.10
C GLU A 118 -7.07 -12.93 -14.74
N CYS A 119 -6.38 -13.97 -14.28
CA CYS A 119 -7.04 -15.21 -13.87
C CYS A 119 -7.73 -15.15 -12.49
N HIS A 120 -7.56 -14.06 -11.74
CA HIS A 120 -8.08 -13.90 -10.38
C HIS A 120 -9.16 -12.83 -10.28
N ASP A 121 -8.97 -11.71 -11.00
CA ASP A 121 -9.90 -10.58 -10.97
C ASP A 121 -9.71 -9.73 -12.24
N ASN A 122 -10.79 -9.50 -12.97
CA ASN A 122 -10.76 -8.70 -14.19
C ASN A 122 -10.80 -7.19 -13.92
N ALA A 123 -10.97 -6.76 -12.67
CA ALA A 123 -10.95 -5.34 -12.31
C ALA A 123 -10.36 -5.15 -10.91
N LEU A 124 -9.22 -4.49 -10.82
CA LEU A 124 -8.54 -4.22 -9.57
C LEU A 124 -7.87 -2.84 -9.57
N VAL A 125 -7.42 -2.43 -8.40
CA VAL A 125 -6.66 -1.20 -8.20
C VAL A 125 -5.29 -1.54 -7.66
N ALA A 126 -4.24 -1.00 -8.29
CA ALA A 126 -2.87 -1.13 -7.85
C ALA A 126 -2.33 0.23 -7.39
N ASP A 127 -1.83 0.28 -6.17
CA ASP A 127 -1.10 1.42 -5.65
C ASP A 127 0.41 1.18 -5.85
N ILE A 128 1.07 2.10 -6.55
CA ILE A 128 2.47 1.96 -6.98
C ILE A 128 3.25 3.21 -6.57
N VAL A 129 4.41 3.00 -5.96
CA VAL A 129 5.38 4.07 -5.66
C VAL A 129 6.66 3.91 -6.47
N GLU A 130 7.33 5.01 -6.74
CA GLU A 130 8.66 4.99 -7.30
C GLU A 130 9.71 4.89 -6.18
N THR A 131 10.70 4.06 -6.38
CA THR A 131 11.86 3.88 -5.51
C THR A 131 13.15 4.04 -6.32
N PRO A 132 14.32 4.23 -5.68
CA PRO A 132 15.60 4.23 -6.38
C PRO A 132 15.86 2.95 -7.20
N ASP A 133 15.26 1.83 -6.80
CA ASP A 133 15.36 0.53 -7.49
C ASP A 133 14.23 0.30 -8.53
N GLY A 134 13.53 1.36 -8.92
CA GLY A 134 12.37 1.32 -9.81
C GLY A 134 11.02 1.22 -9.08
N PRO A 135 9.90 1.21 -9.82
CA PRO A 135 8.56 1.22 -9.23
C PRO A 135 8.27 -0.07 -8.47
N LYS A 136 7.48 0.05 -7.39
CA LYS A 136 7.06 -1.07 -6.53
C LYS A 136 5.56 -0.99 -6.26
N VAL A 137 4.90 -2.14 -6.29
CA VAL A 137 3.52 -2.27 -5.83
C VAL A 137 3.48 -2.15 -4.30
N VAL A 138 2.65 -1.25 -3.80
CA VAL A 138 2.41 -1.04 -2.37
C VAL A 138 1.23 -1.88 -1.91
N GLU A 139 0.13 -1.81 -2.66
CA GLU A 139 -1.11 -2.49 -2.31
C GLU A 139 -1.92 -2.85 -3.57
N LEU A 140 -2.70 -3.94 -3.47
CA LEU A 140 -3.74 -4.27 -4.42
C LEU A 140 -5.09 -4.22 -3.72
N ASN A 141 -6.07 -3.58 -4.34
CA ASN A 141 -7.39 -3.37 -3.78
C ASN A 141 -8.48 -3.74 -4.80
N ALA A 142 -9.67 -4.10 -4.30
CA ALA A 142 -10.84 -4.20 -5.17
C ALA A 142 -11.32 -2.80 -5.60
N VAL A 143 -11.81 -2.67 -6.82
CA VAL A 143 -12.35 -1.41 -7.34
C VAL A 143 -13.46 -0.87 -6.44
N SER A 144 -14.33 -1.75 -5.93
CA SER A 144 -15.49 -1.38 -5.09
C SER A 144 -15.13 -0.78 -3.73
N THR A 145 -13.91 -1.03 -3.24
CA THR A 145 -13.44 -0.53 -1.93
C THR A 145 -12.38 0.57 -2.05
N SER A 146 -12.00 0.92 -3.28
CA SER A 146 -10.98 1.92 -3.54
C SER A 146 -11.55 3.32 -3.58
N GLY A 147 -10.92 4.25 -2.88
CA GLY A 147 -11.25 5.67 -2.95
C GLY A 147 -10.92 6.26 -4.33
N TRP A 148 -11.67 7.27 -4.72
CA TRP A 148 -11.46 8.04 -5.95
C TRP A 148 -10.66 9.29 -5.62
N TYR A 149 -9.62 9.55 -6.41
CA TYR A 149 -8.76 10.69 -6.22
C TYR A 149 -8.90 11.71 -7.36
N LYS A 150 -8.51 12.94 -7.08
CA LYS A 150 -8.47 14.01 -8.08
C LYS A 150 -7.53 13.63 -9.22
N GLY A 151 -8.03 13.73 -10.45
CA GLY A 151 -7.30 13.33 -11.66
C GLY A 151 -7.77 12.01 -12.28
N LEU A 152 -8.58 11.22 -11.55
CA LEU A 152 -9.22 10.03 -12.10
C LEU A 152 -10.15 10.40 -13.28
N ASP A 153 -9.99 9.72 -14.40
CA ASP A 153 -10.99 9.71 -15.49
C ASP A 153 -12.10 8.70 -15.14
N SER A 154 -13.12 9.21 -14.46
CA SER A 154 -14.23 8.39 -13.97
C SER A 154 -15.11 7.86 -15.09
N LEU A 155 -15.25 8.62 -16.18
CA LEU A 155 -16.06 8.19 -17.33
C LEU A 155 -15.43 6.98 -18.01
N LYS A 156 -14.14 7.08 -18.32
CA LYS A 156 -13.38 5.98 -18.93
C LYS A 156 -13.40 4.73 -18.04
N LEU A 157 -13.29 4.90 -16.70
CA LEU A 157 -13.36 3.77 -15.77
C LEU A 157 -14.72 3.08 -15.80
N VAL A 158 -15.81 3.86 -15.73
CA VAL A 158 -17.17 3.30 -15.75
C VAL A 158 -17.47 2.60 -17.08
N GLU A 159 -17.08 3.18 -18.20
CA GLU A 159 -17.22 2.56 -19.53
C GLU A 159 -16.47 1.24 -19.63
N SER A 160 -15.21 1.20 -19.13
CA SER A 160 -14.41 -0.04 -19.15
C SER A 160 -15.00 -1.12 -18.25
N LEU A 161 -15.50 -0.75 -17.05
CA LEU A 161 -16.16 -1.71 -16.14
C LEU A 161 -17.48 -2.24 -16.74
N ALA A 162 -18.25 -1.39 -17.44
CA ALA A 162 -19.50 -1.81 -18.08
C ALA A 162 -19.27 -2.83 -19.21
N ASN A 163 -18.12 -2.81 -19.84
CA ASN A 163 -17.77 -3.77 -20.90
C ASN A 163 -17.37 -5.16 -20.38
N LEU A 164 -17.19 -5.33 -19.06
CA LEU A 164 -16.94 -6.65 -18.45
C LEU A 164 -18.19 -7.53 -18.34
N PHE A 165 -19.38 -6.96 -18.52
CA PHE A 165 -20.68 -7.62 -18.35
C PHE A 165 -21.50 -7.59 -19.63
#